data_11589f76d5a55c76aa53ba914723d636
#
_entry.id   11589f76d5a55c76aa53ba914723d636
#
_cell.length_a   1.000
_cell.length_b   1.000
_cell.length_c   1.000
_cell.angle_alpha   90.00
_cell.angle_beta   90.00
_cell.angle_gamma   90.00
#
_symmetry.space_group_name_H-M   'P 1'
#
loop_
_entity.id
_entity.type
_entity.pdbx_description
1 polymer ?
#
loop_
_entity_poly.entity_id
_entity_poly.type
_entity_poly.pdbx_seq_one_letter_code
_entity_poly.pdbx_strand_id
1 'polypeptide(L)'
;MEFFEDGDDIVSYWRPQDYYQGWHEVMHGGILSTLVDETAGWVVTRKLQTAGVTSRLNVSYLHPVKTSDSQLTIRAHITKQSHGFVFITVTIADSHEQVCVEGEAVYRAMPEDVSREMGFTHCDVDDEQLLSM
;
A
#
# COMPACT_ATOMS: atom_id res chain seq x y z
N MET A 1 5.98 -9.48 -0.34
CA MET A 1 5.64 -8.48 0.69
C MET A 1 4.63 -9.06 1.67
N GLU A 2 4.81 -8.72 2.92
CA GLU A 2 3.85 -9.07 3.98
C GLU A 2 3.14 -7.81 4.46
N PHE A 3 1.87 -7.94 4.83
CA PHE A 3 1.03 -6.82 5.26
C PHE A 3 0.46 -7.13 6.63
N PHE A 4 0.49 -6.12 7.50
CA PHE A 4 0.06 -6.24 8.89
C PHE A 4 -1.04 -5.24 9.19
N GLU A 5 -1.97 -5.63 10.06
CA GLU A 5 -2.99 -4.71 10.56
C GLU A 5 -2.50 -4.05 11.84
N ASP A 6 -2.57 -2.72 11.87
CA ASP A 6 -2.23 -1.92 13.05
C ASP A 6 -3.37 -0.92 13.28
N GLY A 7 -4.36 -1.34 14.05
CA GLY A 7 -5.59 -0.56 14.23
C GLY A 7 -6.31 -0.30 12.91
N ASP A 8 -6.49 0.97 12.57
CA ASP A 8 -7.10 1.37 11.31
C ASP A 8 -6.14 1.32 10.12
N ASP A 9 -4.85 1.15 10.39
CA ASP A 9 -3.81 1.15 9.37
C ASP A 9 -3.48 -0.25 8.90
N ILE A 10 -3.02 -0.33 7.66
CA ILE A 10 -2.31 -1.48 7.11
C ILE A 10 -0.86 -1.05 6.90
N VAL A 11 0.07 -1.87 7.35
CA VAL A 11 1.50 -1.57 7.36
C VAL A 11 2.25 -2.67 6.64
N SER A 12 3.26 -2.29 5.86
CA SER A 12 4.20 -3.22 5.26
C SER A 12 5.61 -2.71 5.45
N TYR A 13 6.54 -3.65 5.57
CA TYR A 13 7.97 -3.36 5.67
C TYR A 13 8.65 -3.91 4.43
N TRP A 14 9.50 -3.11 3.80
CA TRP A 14 10.11 -3.49 2.56
C TRP A 14 11.57 -3.05 2.53
N ARG A 15 12.44 -3.93 2.04
CA ARG A 15 13.87 -3.66 1.97
C ARG A 15 14.28 -3.26 0.55
N PRO A 16 14.83 -2.05 0.34
CA PRO A 16 15.37 -1.64 -0.95
C PRO A 16 16.49 -2.57 -1.43
N GLN A 17 16.62 -2.67 -2.75
CA GLN A 17 17.68 -3.44 -3.40
C GLN A 17 18.27 -2.59 -4.53
N ASP A 18 19.54 -2.79 -4.84
CA ASP A 18 20.24 -2.00 -5.86
C ASP A 18 19.63 -2.15 -7.27
N TYR A 19 19.05 -3.30 -7.57
CA TYR A 19 18.44 -3.51 -8.88
C TYR A 19 17.12 -2.78 -9.08
N TYR A 20 16.61 -2.09 -8.06
CA TYR A 20 15.44 -1.22 -8.17
C TYR A 20 15.81 0.25 -8.33
N GLN A 21 17.07 0.56 -8.62
CA GLN A 21 17.49 1.95 -8.76
C GLN A 21 16.97 2.58 -10.07
N GLY A 22 16.60 3.86 -10.00
CA GLY A 22 16.37 4.69 -11.17
C GLY A 22 17.62 5.46 -11.53
N TRP A 23 18.19 6.13 -10.57
CA TRP A 23 19.52 6.74 -10.63
C TRP A 23 20.44 5.99 -9.68
N HIS A 24 21.74 6.21 -9.82
CA HIS A 24 22.72 5.58 -8.94
C HIS A 24 22.36 5.80 -7.46
N GLU A 25 22.18 4.70 -6.74
CA GLU A 25 21.83 4.66 -5.31
C GLU A 25 20.47 5.27 -4.94
N VAL A 26 19.62 5.60 -5.91
CA VAL A 26 18.29 6.15 -5.67
C VAL A 26 17.23 5.20 -6.22
N MET A 27 16.23 4.89 -5.38
CA MET A 27 15.12 4.03 -5.76
C MET A 27 14.32 4.61 -6.91
N HIS A 28 13.94 3.75 -7.86
CA HIS A 28 13.06 4.13 -8.96
C HIS A 28 11.68 4.54 -8.45
N GLY A 29 11.18 5.69 -8.93
CA GLY A 29 9.87 6.22 -8.51
C GLY A 29 8.71 5.29 -8.82
N GLY A 30 8.76 4.59 -9.95
CA GLY A 30 7.74 3.60 -10.31
C GLY A 30 7.64 2.45 -9.34
N ILE A 31 8.77 2.01 -8.78
CA ILE A 31 8.79 0.96 -7.75
C ILE A 31 8.13 1.48 -6.47
N LEU A 32 8.46 2.69 -6.06
CA LEU A 32 7.83 3.31 -4.88
C LEU A 32 6.33 3.48 -5.07
N SER A 33 5.88 3.87 -6.26
CA SER A 33 4.45 3.95 -6.59
C SER A 33 3.76 2.58 -6.51
N THR A 34 4.44 1.51 -6.92
CA THR A 34 3.94 0.14 -6.81
C THR A 34 3.74 -0.25 -5.34
N LEU A 35 4.67 0.11 -4.46
CA LEU A 35 4.53 -0.15 -3.02
C LEU A 35 3.33 0.59 -2.43
N VAL A 36 3.10 1.83 -2.86
CA VAL A 36 1.93 2.62 -2.45
C VAL A 36 0.64 1.93 -2.89
N ASP A 37 0.56 1.56 -4.16
CA ASP A 37 -0.64 0.95 -4.74
C ASP A 37 -0.95 -0.41 -4.12
N GLU A 38 0.04 -1.26 -3.97
CA GLU A 38 -0.14 -2.59 -3.38
C GLU A 38 -0.64 -2.50 -1.93
N THR A 39 -0.05 -1.63 -1.13
CA THR A 39 -0.47 -1.46 0.27
C THR A 39 -1.89 -0.91 0.35
N ALA A 40 -2.24 0.05 -0.50
CA ALA A 40 -3.60 0.59 -0.59
C ALA A 40 -4.62 -0.50 -0.94
N GLY A 41 -4.26 -1.40 -1.86
CA GLY A 41 -5.13 -2.53 -2.23
C GLY A 41 -5.44 -3.44 -1.05
N TRP A 42 -4.45 -3.73 -0.21
CA TRP A 42 -4.65 -4.54 0.99
C TRP A 42 -5.54 -3.85 2.02
N VAL A 43 -5.56 -2.52 2.08
CA VAL A 43 -6.52 -1.79 2.91
C VAL A 43 -7.96 -2.13 2.49
N VAL A 44 -8.23 -2.07 1.19
CA VAL A 44 -9.58 -2.38 0.67
C VAL A 44 -9.98 -3.81 0.99
N THR A 45 -9.11 -4.78 0.70
CA THR A 45 -9.42 -6.19 0.92
C THR A 45 -9.64 -6.48 2.39
N ARG A 46 -8.83 -5.92 3.28
CA ARG A 46 -8.97 -6.17 4.72
C ARG A 46 -10.15 -5.40 5.34
N LYS A 47 -10.24 -4.11 5.09
CA LYS A 47 -11.22 -3.26 5.78
C LYS A 47 -12.63 -3.38 5.21
N LEU A 48 -12.77 -3.63 3.92
CA LEU A 48 -14.07 -3.73 3.25
C LEU A 48 -14.44 -5.16 2.86
N GLN A 49 -13.52 -6.10 2.99
CA GLN A 49 -13.73 -7.52 2.65
C GLN A 49 -14.29 -7.68 1.22
N THR A 50 -13.62 -7.01 0.27
CA THR A 50 -13.96 -7.09 -1.15
C THR A 50 -12.71 -6.82 -1.98
N ALA A 51 -12.74 -7.23 -3.24
CA ALA A 51 -11.71 -6.86 -4.21
C ALA A 51 -11.83 -5.36 -4.55
N GLY A 52 -10.70 -4.71 -4.77
CA GLY A 52 -10.66 -3.32 -5.20
C GLY A 52 -9.81 -3.17 -6.45
N VAL A 53 -10.20 -2.23 -7.29
CA VAL A 53 -9.48 -1.88 -8.52
C VAL A 53 -8.99 -0.45 -8.40
N THR A 54 -7.72 -0.23 -8.70
CA THR A 54 -7.12 1.11 -8.67
C THR A 54 -7.81 2.00 -9.70
N SER A 55 -8.39 3.10 -9.24
CA SER A 55 -9.03 4.09 -10.10
C SER A 55 -8.08 5.25 -10.39
N ARG A 56 -7.37 5.71 -9.36
CA ARG A 56 -6.42 6.82 -9.49
C ARG A 56 -5.32 6.67 -8.45
N LEU A 57 -4.11 7.01 -8.84
CA LEU A 57 -2.96 7.03 -7.96
C LEU A 57 -2.24 8.36 -8.13
N ASN A 58 -2.08 9.09 -7.02
CA ASN A 58 -1.38 10.37 -6.98
C ASN A 58 -0.25 10.25 -5.96
N VAL A 59 0.99 10.37 -6.42
CA VAL A 59 2.17 10.13 -5.59
C VAL A 59 3.09 11.35 -5.65
N SER A 60 3.50 11.81 -4.47
CA SER A 60 4.47 12.88 -4.31
C SER A 60 5.76 12.32 -3.69
N TYR A 61 6.87 12.61 -4.32
CA TYR A 61 8.20 12.17 -3.88
C TYR A 61 8.89 13.33 -3.17
N LEU A 62 8.82 13.32 -1.84
CA LEU A 62 9.29 14.44 -1.01
C LEU A 62 10.80 14.43 -0.82
N HIS A 63 11.37 13.22 -0.69
CA HIS A 63 12.80 13.01 -0.51
C HIS A 63 13.24 11.76 -1.26
N PRO A 64 14.45 11.75 -1.83
CA PRO A 64 14.97 10.53 -2.46
C PRO A 64 15.05 9.37 -1.45
N VAL A 65 14.68 8.18 -1.90
CA VAL A 65 14.83 6.96 -1.12
C VAL A 65 16.09 6.25 -1.60
N LYS A 66 17.01 5.97 -0.70
CA LYS A 66 18.28 5.30 -1.04
C LYS A 66 18.09 3.80 -1.18
N THR A 67 18.71 3.22 -2.21
CA THR A 67 18.73 1.75 -2.38
C THR A 67 19.48 1.04 -1.27
N SER A 68 20.35 1.76 -0.56
CA SER A 68 21.12 1.24 0.58
C SER A 68 20.38 1.31 1.92
N ASP A 69 19.17 1.87 1.96
CA ASP A 69 18.41 1.93 3.20
C ASP A 69 18.11 0.52 3.70
N SER A 70 18.10 0.37 5.03
CA SER A 70 17.90 -0.93 5.66
C SER A 70 16.45 -1.40 5.58
N GLN A 71 15.48 -0.49 5.65
CA GLN A 71 14.07 -0.84 5.62
C GLN A 71 13.21 0.39 5.39
N LEU A 72 12.19 0.23 4.55
CA LEU A 72 11.11 1.22 4.40
C LEU A 72 9.88 0.73 5.14
N THR A 73 9.13 1.66 5.70
CA THR A 73 7.83 1.40 6.31
C THR A 73 6.75 2.05 5.44
N ILE A 74 5.84 1.24 4.93
CA ILE A 74 4.70 1.70 4.14
C ILE A 74 3.46 1.59 5.04
N ARG A 75 2.73 2.69 5.19
CA ARG A 75 1.57 2.75 6.08
C ARG A 75 0.40 3.38 5.33
N ALA A 76 -0.76 2.74 5.42
CA ALA A 76 -1.94 3.15 4.66
C ALA A 76 -3.21 3.07 5.51
N HIS A 77 -4.15 4.00 5.28
CA HIS A 77 -5.46 3.96 5.91
C HIS A 77 -6.50 4.67 5.05
N ILE A 78 -7.78 4.32 5.27
CA ILE A 78 -8.90 4.95 4.58
C ILE A 78 -9.16 6.33 5.19
N THR A 79 -9.28 7.34 4.32
CA THR A 79 -9.64 8.70 4.72
C THR A 79 -11.08 9.05 4.38
N LYS A 80 -11.65 8.42 3.35
CA LYS A 80 -13.00 8.72 2.87
C LYS A 80 -13.55 7.56 2.06
N GLN A 81 -14.85 7.37 2.12
CA GLN A 81 -15.60 6.47 1.22
C GLN A 81 -16.78 7.23 0.64
N SER A 82 -17.02 7.10 -0.65
CA SER A 82 -18.12 7.76 -1.34
C SER A 82 -18.50 7.01 -2.61
N HIS A 83 -19.76 6.55 -2.67
CA HIS A 83 -20.35 5.95 -3.89
C HIS A 83 -19.50 4.78 -4.47
N GLY A 84 -19.00 3.92 -3.59
CA GLY A 84 -18.17 2.78 -3.99
C GLY A 84 -16.69 3.11 -4.22
N PHE A 85 -16.31 4.37 -4.10
CA PHE A 85 -14.90 4.78 -4.15
C PHE A 85 -14.32 4.90 -2.75
N VAL A 86 -13.09 4.43 -2.60
CA VAL A 86 -12.36 4.42 -1.34
C VAL A 86 -11.11 5.26 -1.51
N PHE A 87 -10.95 6.27 -0.67
CA PHE A 87 -9.79 7.15 -0.68
C PHE A 87 -8.83 6.71 0.42
N ILE A 88 -7.60 6.43 0.04
CA ILE A 88 -6.60 5.85 0.92
C ILE A 88 -5.35 6.71 0.89
N THR A 89 -4.91 7.15 2.06
CA THR A 89 -3.65 7.85 2.23
C THR A 89 -2.55 6.85 2.55
N VAL A 90 -1.41 6.97 1.86
CA VAL A 90 -0.26 6.09 2.04
C VAL A 90 0.98 6.92 2.24
N THR A 91 1.82 6.53 3.19
CA THR A 91 3.15 7.12 3.37
C THR A 91 4.21 6.05 3.29
N ILE A 92 5.39 6.42 2.78
CA ILE A 92 6.60 5.59 2.87
C ILE A 92 7.63 6.38 3.65
N ALA A 93 8.08 5.82 4.76
CA ALA A 93 9.14 6.38 5.59
C ALA A 93 10.42 5.55 5.46
N ASP A 94 11.56 6.20 5.54
CA ASP A 94 12.86 5.54 5.55
C ASP A 94 13.19 4.97 6.94
N SER A 95 14.37 4.37 7.09
CA SER A 95 14.82 3.79 8.36
C SER A 95 15.05 4.82 9.47
N HIS A 96 15.11 6.11 9.13
CA HIS A 96 15.22 7.21 10.07
C HIS A 96 13.88 7.86 10.38
N GLU A 97 12.77 7.21 10.00
CA GLU A 97 11.40 7.69 10.20
C GLU A 97 11.07 8.98 9.41
N GLN A 98 11.89 9.32 8.41
CA GLN A 98 11.58 10.43 7.52
C GLN A 98 10.58 9.98 6.45
N VAL A 99 9.45 10.68 6.33
CA VAL A 99 8.48 10.43 5.26
C VAL A 99 9.06 10.93 3.94
N CYS A 100 9.36 10.00 3.05
CA CYS A 100 9.94 10.28 1.74
C CYS A 100 8.91 10.33 0.62
N VAL A 101 7.81 9.61 0.78
CA VAL A 101 6.75 9.49 -0.23
C VAL A 101 5.40 9.65 0.44
N GLU A 102 4.54 10.43 -0.17
CA GLU A 102 3.13 10.52 0.19
C GLU A 102 2.27 10.19 -1.03
N GLY A 103 1.27 9.34 -0.84
CA GLY A 103 0.37 8.96 -1.90
C GLY A 103 -1.09 9.06 -1.47
N GLU A 104 -1.94 9.33 -2.45
CA GLU A 104 -3.38 9.14 -2.33
C GLU A 104 -3.80 8.16 -3.42
N ALA A 105 -4.37 7.04 -3.01
CA ALA A 105 -4.94 6.06 -3.90
C ALA A 105 -6.46 6.13 -3.81
N VAL A 106 -7.11 6.12 -4.98
CA VAL A 106 -8.56 5.98 -5.04
C VAL A 106 -8.85 4.61 -5.64
N TYR A 107 -9.54 3.78 -4.89
CA TYR A 107 -9.94 2.45 -5.31
C TYR A 107 -11.44 2.39 -5.51
N ARG A 108 -11.83 1.61 -6.50
CA ARG A 108 -13.23 1.22 -6.64
C ARG A 108 -13.43 -0.12 -5.94
N ALA A 109 -14.25 -0.13 -4.89
CA ALA A 109 -14.64 -1.35 -4.22
C ALA A 109 -15.64 -2.10 -5.09
N MET A 110 -15.35 -3.38 -5.37
CA MET A 110 -16.23 -4.19 -6.24
C MET A 110 -17.43 -4.70 -5.47
N PRO A 111 -18.60 -4.82 -6.16
CA PRO A 111 -19.75 -5.53 -5.60
C PRO A 111 -19.38 -6.98 -5.30
N GLU A 112 -20.09 -7.60 -4.37
CA GLU A 112 -19.77 -8.94 -3.89
C GLU A 112 -19.67 -9.99 -5.00
N ASP A 113 -20.61 -9.97 -5.94
CA ASP A 113 -20.63 -10.91 -7.08
C ASP A 113 -19.41 -10.74 -7.98
N VAL A 114 -19.05 -9.51 -8.32
CA VAL A 114 -17.86 -9.18 -9.12
C VAL A 114 -16.58 -9.56 -8.36
N SER A 115 -16.54 -9.26 -7.08
CA SER A 115 -15.41 -9.60 -6.22
C SER A 115 -15.14 -11.12 -6.21
N ARG A 116 -16.18 -11.92 -6.11
CA ARG A 116 -16.06 -13.38 -6.19
C ARG A 116 -15.55 -13.87 -7.54
N GLU A 117 -16.04 -13.28 -8.62
CA GLU A 117 -15.56 -13.61 -9.97
C GLU A 117 -14.07 -13.26 -10.13
N MET A 118 -13.59 -12.24 -9.44
CA MET A 118 -12.18 -11.87 -9.44
C MET A 118 -11.31 -12.80 -8.56
N GLY A 119 -11.94 -13.74 -7.85
CA GLY A 119 -11.24 -14.71 -7.02
C GLY A 119 -11.11 -14.35 -5.55
N PHE A 120 -11.67 -13.21 -5.13
CA PHE A 120 -11.65 -12.83 -3.72
C PHE A 120 -12.69 -13.63 -2.92
N THR A 121 -12.28 -14.12 -1.75
CA THR A 121 -13.19 -14.76 -0.80
C THR A 121 -13.22 -13.98 0.52
N HIS A 122 -12.09 -13.81 1.16
CA HIS A 122 -11.97 -13.10 2.44
C HIS A 122 -10.51 -12.71 2.69
N CYS A 123 -10.29 -11.80 3.62
CA CYS A 123 -8.96 -11.44 4.10
C CYS A 123 -8.95 -11.59 5.62
N ASP A 124 -8.11 -12.51 6.10
CA ASP A 124 -7.97 -12.84 7.51
C ASP A 124 -6.77 -12.13 8.14
N VAL A 125 -6.77 -12.07 9.46
CA VAL A 125 -5.64 -11.60 10.27
C VAL A 125 -5.32 -12.64 11.32
N ASP A 126 -4.05 -12.95 11.52
CA ASP A 126 -3.62 -13.90 12.55
C ASP A 126 -3.28 -13.19 13.87
N ASP A 127 -2.77 -13.96 14.84
CA ASP A 127 -2.44 -13.45 16.18
C ASP A 127 -1.27 -12.45 16.16
N GLU A 128 -0.45 -12.46 15.11
CA GLU A 128 0.65 -11.51 14.90
C GLU A 128 0.25 -10.32 14.04
N GLN A 129 -1.04 -10.20 13.75
CA GLN A 129 -1.62 -9.16 12.89
C GLN A 129 -1.22 -9.27 11.41
N LEU A 130 -0.72 -10.42 10.98
CA LEU A 130 -0.39 -10.70 9.58
C LEU A 130 -1.65 -11.02 8.79
N LEU A 131 -1.81 -10.35 7.64
CA LEU A 131 -2.95 -10.55 6.74
C LEU A 131 -2.70 -11.71 5.78
N SER A 132 -3.77 -12.43 5.46
CA SER A 132 -3.77 -13.50 4.45
C SER A 132 -5.11 -13.58 3.72
N MET A 133 -5.04 -13.98 2.47
CA MET A 133 -6.24 -14.25 1.66
C MET A 133 -6.33 -15.69 1.25
#